data_23938aa07f67cde8e9f9ba29886e9c9a
#
_entry.id   23938aa07f67cde8e9f9ba29886e9c9a
#
_cell.length_a   1.000
_cell.length_b   1.000
_cell.length_c   1.000
_cell.angle_alpha   90.00
_cell.angle_beta   90.00
_cell.angle_gamma   90.00
#
_symmetry.space_group_name_H-M   'P 1'
#
loop_
_entity.id
_entity.type
_entity.pdbx_description
1 polymer ?
#
loop_
_entity_poly.entity_id
_entity_poly.type
_entity_poly.pdbx_seq_one_letter_code
_entity_poly.pdbx_strand_id
1 'polypeptide(L)'
;YINSTAQIKSWSDVCVTSANAVKIVRNLPNKNILFIPDRNLGHFVAEQVPEKHFLYNEGYCPRHEFMSADEVRELKEAHPQAQVLVHPECNGQILDLADYIGSTSGIINYAGEHTECSEFIIGTVSGVVYKLNEKRPDARFYFPKTRPSCPDMEQITLDQVIHVLTTGENEVAMPPEALAQQAEQALSNMLALAK
;
A
#
# COMPACT_ATOMS: atom_id res chain seq x y z
N TYR A 1 -8.40 -2.50 -6.16
CA TYR A 1 -6.98 -2.41 -5.82
C TYR A 1 -6.20 -3.55 -6.45
N ILE A 2 -5.02 -3.26 -7.01
CA ILE A 2 -4.22 -4.21 -7.81
C ILE A 2 -3.83 -5.49 -7.03
N ASN A 3 -3.78 -5.39 -5.71
CA ASN A 3 -3.54 -6.55 -4.83
C ASN A 3 -4.79 -7.45 -4.75
N SER A 4 -5.09 -8.10 -5.86
CA SER A 4 -6.26 -8.96 -6.09
C SER A 4 -5.96 -10.03 -7.14
N THR A 5 -6.83 -11.03 -7.27
CA THR A 5 -6.68 -12.09 -8.27
C THR A 5 -6.97 -11.60 -9.69
N ALA A 6 -6.49 -12.33 -10.71
CA ALA A 6 -6.83 -12.05 -12.11
C ALA A 6 -8.35 -12.09 -12.34
N GLN A 7 -9.06 -12.99 -11.66
CA GLN A 7 -10.51 -13.07 -11.76
C GLN A 7 -11.22 -11.81 -11.22
N ILE A 8 -10.79 -11.27 -10.08
CA ILE A 8 -11.35 -10.02 -9.57
C ILE A 8 -11.05 -8.86 -10.52
N LYS A 9 -9.83 -8.82 -11.07
CA LYS A 9 -9.46 -7.81 -12.06
C LYS A 9 -10.31 -7.89 -13.32
N SER A 10 -10.67 -9.09 -13.78
CA SER A 10 -11.52 -9.26 -14.97
C SER A 10 -12.97 -8.75 -14.79
N TRP A 11 -13.41 -8.60 -13.55
CA TRP A 11 -14.72 -8.02 -13.22
C TRP A 11 -14.64 -6.52 -12.89
N SER A 12 -13.45 -5.96 -12.90
CA SER A 12 -13.21 -4.57 -12.52
C SER A 12 -13.03 -3.69 -13.75
N ASP A 13 -13.54 -2.46 -13.70
CA ASP A 13 -13.36 -1.48 -14.77
C ASP A 13 -11.94 -0.92 -14.82
N VAL A 14 -11.31 -0.76 -13.64
CA VAL A 14 -9.98 -0.18 -13.51
C VAL A 14 -9.26 -0.71 -12.27
N CYS A 15 -7.95 -0.94 -12.39
CA CYS A 15 -7.08 -1.20 -11.26
C CYS A 15 -6.52 0.10 -10.69
N VAL A 16 -6.17 0.07 -9.39
CA VAL A 16 -5.46 1.16 -8.71
C VAL A 16 -4.36 0.58 -7.83
N THR A 17 -3.36 1.40 -7.52
CA THR A 17 -2.38 1.17 -6.46
C THR A 17 -2.59 2.20 -5.35
N SER A 18 -2.02 1.99 -4.17
CA SER A 18 -2.03 3.00 -3.11
C SER A 18 -1.39 4.33 -3.53
N ALA A 19 -0.50 4.31 -4.53
CA ALA A 19 0.15 5.50 -5.05
C ALA A 19 -0.71 6.33 -6.03
N ASN A 20 -1.66 5.71 -6.73
CA ASN A 20 -2.40 6.36 -7.80
C ASN A 20 -3.93 6.35 -7.62
N ALA A 21 -4.44 5.69 -6.57
CA ALA A 21 -5.89 5.49 -6.37
C ALA A 21 -6.66 6.82 -6.34
N VAL A 22 -6.21 7.80 -5.58
CA VAL A 22 -6.86 9.12 -5.48
C VAL A 22 -6.92 9.81 -6.84
N LYS A 23 -5.81 9.82 -7.58
CA LYS A 23 -5.74 10.43 -8.92
C LYS A 23 -6.68 9.75 -9.91
N ILE A 24 -6.66 8.42 -9.96
CA ILE A 24 -7.49 7.65 -10.88
C ILE A 24 -8.97 7.84 -10.55
N VAL A 25 -9.37 7.67 -9.28
CA VAL A 25 -10.76 7.81 -8.88
C VAL A 25 -11.29 9.21 -9.14
N ARG A 26 -10.49 10.25 -8.93
CA ARG A 26 -10.85 11.63 -9.26
C ARG A 26 -11.12 11.82 -10.76
N ASN A 27 -10.34 11.17 -11.60
CA ASN A 27 -10.44 11.25 -13.07
C ASN A 27 -11.54 10.37 -13.67
N LEU A 28 -12.11 9.41 -12.91
CA LEU A 28 -13.23 8.60 -13.40
C LEU A 28 -14.48 9.48 -13.60
N PRO A 29 -15.25 9.29 -14.70
CA PRO A 29 -16.51 10.01 -14.90
C PRO A 29 -17.63 9.53 -13.95
N ASN A 30 -17.51 8.33 -13.41
CA ASN A 30 -18.52 7.69 -12.57
C ASN A 30 -18.58 8.36 -11.19
N LYS A 31 -19.79 8.60 -10.69
CA LYS A 31 -20.01 9.11 -9.32
C LYS A 31 -19.98 7.99 -8.28
N ASN A 32 -20.49 6.81 -8.64
CA ASN A 32 -20.55 5.65 -7.76
C ASN A 32 -19.34 4.77 -7.97
N ILE A 33 -18.60 4.48 -6.91
CA ILE A 33 -17.38 3.69 -6.91
C ILE A 33 -17.56 2.48 -6.00
N LEU A 34 -17.46 1.28 -6.55
CA LEU A 34 -17.27 0.06 -5.76
C LEU A 34 -15.77 -0.16 -5.59
N PHE A 35 -15.25 0.06 -4.38
CA PHE A 35 -13.84 -0.08 -4.08
C PHE A 35 -13.57 -1.44 -3.42
N ILE A 36 -12.70 -2.23 -4.03
CA ILE A 36 -12.34 -3.59 -3.58
C ILE A 36 -10.82 -3.82 -3.76
N PRO A 37 -10.17 -4.76 -3.03
CA PRO A 37 -10.69 -5.50 -1.89
C PRO A 37 -10.42 -4.84 -0.53
N ASP A 38 -9.63 -3.77 -0.43
CA ASP A 38 -9.22 -3.15 0.83
C ASP A 38 -10.10 -1.94 1.18
N ARG A 39 -10.89 -2.09 2.27
CA ARG A 39 -11.80 -1.04 2.73
C ARG A 39 -11.06 0.18 3.28
N ASN A 40 -9.93 0.00 3.97
CA ASN A 40 -9.21 1.10 4.59
C ASN A 40 -8.61 2.03 3.53
N LEU A 41 -7.96 1.45 2.52
CA LEU A 41 -7.52 2.24 1.35
C LEU A 41 -8.72 2.91 0.66
N GLY A 42 -9.86 2.21 0.54
CA GLY A 42 -11.08 2.78 -0.04
C GLY A 42 -11.61 3.97 0.77
N HIS A 43 -11.63 3.89 2.09
CA HIS A 43 -12.01 5.00 2.98
C HIS A 43 -11.07 6.19 2.83
N PHE A 44 -9.76 5.95 2.86
CA PHE A 44 -8.76 7.00 2.63
C PHE A 44 -8.98 7.71 1.28
N VAL A 45 -9.23 6.94 0.21
CA VAL A 45 -9.50 7.53 -1.11
C VAL A 45 -10.80 8.35 -1.11
N ALA A 46 -11.86 7.86 -0.45
CA ALA A 46 -13.14 8.56 -0.38
C ALA A 46 -13.03 9.92 0.33
N GLU A 47 -12.23 10.02 1.38
CA GLU A 47 -11.95 11.30 2.07
C GLU A 47 -11.27 12.32 1.15
N GLN A 48 -10.43 11.85 0.19
CA GLN A 48 -9.73 12.70 -0.76
C GLN A 48 -10.57 13.07 -2.00
N VAL A 49 -11.72 12.40 -2.22
CA VAL A 49 -12.64 12.61 -3.35
C VAL A 49 -14.10 12.63 -2.87
N PRO A 50 -14.48 13.59 -2.00
CA PRO A 50 -15.77 13.63 -1.34
C PRO A 50 -16.97 13.81 -2.30
N GLU A 51 -16.74 14.19 -3.54
CA GLU A 51 -17.75 14.30 -4.61
C GLU A 51 -18.19 12.94 -5.18
N LYS A 52 -17.55 11.84 -4.77
CA LYS A 52 -17.87 10.46 -5.20
C LYS A 52 -18.60 9.71 -4.08
N HIS A 53 -19.43 8.75 -4.47
CA HIS A 53 -20.12 7.85 -3.55
C HIS A 53 -19.45 6.48 -3.58
N PHE A 54 -18.98 6.03 -2.43
CA PHE A 54 -18.24 4.77 -2.32
C PHE A 54 -19.11 3.66 -1.71
N LEU A 55 -18.95 2.48 -2.25
CA LEU A 55 -19.34 1.20 -1.67
C LEU A 55 -18.08 0.39 -1.43
N TYR A 56 -18.02 -0.31 -0.33
CA TYR A 56 -16.85 -1.11 0.08
C TYR A 56 -17.25 -2.56 0.27
N ASN A 57 -16.28 -3.46 0.12
CA ASN A 57 -16.38 -4.78 0.71
C ASN A 57 -15.68 -4.79 2.07
N GLU A 58 -15.88 -5.86 2.87
CA GLU A 58 -15.33 -5.97 4.22
C GLU A 58 -13.85 -6.40 4.28
N GLY A 59 -13.16 -6.48 3.13
CA GLY A 59 -11.76 -6.87 3.05
C GLY A 59 -10.81 -5.79 3.57
N TYR A 60 -9.67 -6.21 4.11
CA TYR A 60 -8.62 -5.35 4.62
C TYR A 60 -7.28 -6.09 4.65
N CYS A 61 -6.18 -5.34 4.70
CA CYS A 61 -4.86 -5.92 4.95
C CYS A 61 -4.68 -6.21 6.45
N PRO A 62 -4.55 -7.49 6.87
CA PRO A 62 -4.45 -7.80 8.31
C PRO A 62 -3.17 -7.28 8.96
N ARG A 63 -2.14 -6.92 8.16
CA ARG A 63 -0.89 -6.36 8.68
C ARG A 63 -1.05 -4.91 9.09
N HIS A 64 -1.79 -4.15 8.32
CA HIS A 64 -2.06 -2.74 8.58
C HIS A 64 -3.27 -2.55 9.52
N GLU A 65 -4.33 -3.33 9.34
CA GLU A 65 -5.54 -3.23 10.19
C GLU A 65 -5.25 -3.48 11.67
N PHE A 66 -4.44 -4.50 11.99
CA PHE A 66 -4.14 -4.88 13.38
C PHE A 66 -2.85 -4.27 13.92
N MET A 67 -2.31 -3.26 13.29
CA MET A 67 -1.23 -2.45 13.86
C MET A 67 -1.78 -1.63 15.04
N SER A 68 -1.02 -1.54 16.12
CA SER A 68 -1.46 -0.90 17.36
C SER A 68 -1.26 0.62 17.31
N ALA A 69 -2.35 1.37 17.42
CA ALA A 69 -2.28 2.83 17.57
C ALA A 69 -1.63 3.25 18.90
N ASP A 70 -1.78 2.44 19.96
CA ASP A 70 -1.14 2.72 21.25
C ASP A 70 0.38 2.61 21.16
N GLU A 71 0.91 1.60 20.44
CA GLU A 71 2.36 1.52 20.19
C GLU A 71 2.88 2.71 19.37
N VAL A 72 2.09 3.23 18.43
CA VAL A 72 2.45 4.45 17.69
C VAL A 72 2.49 5.66 18.62
N ARG A 73 1.52 5.79 19.55
CA ARG A 73 1.51 6.85 20.57
C ARG A 73 2.70 6.75 21.51
N GLU A 74 3.01 5.54 22.01
CA GLU A 74 4.18 5.30 22.85
C GLU A 74 5.49 5.68 22.16
N LEU A 75 5.62 5.34 20.87
CA LEU A 75 6.77 5.76 20.07
C LEU A 75 6.81 7.28 19.89
N LYS A 76 5.68 7.94 19.69
CA LYS A 76 5.63 9.40 19.56
C LYS A 76 5.95 10.11 20.88
N GLU A 77 5.56 9.54 22.02
CA GLU A 77 5.94 10.05 23.34
C GLU A 77 7.44 9.89 23.60
N ALA A 78 8.02 8.75 23.21
CA ALA A 78 9.46 8.49 23.35
C ALA A 78 10.31 9.32 22.36
N HIS A 79 9.75 9.68 21.19
CA HIS A 79 10.38 10.40 20.10
C HIS A 79 9.51 11.59 19.65
N PRO A 80 9.36 12.65 20.45
CA PRO A 80 8.41 13.73 20.19
C PRO A 80 8.65 14.48 18.87
N GLN A 81 9.89 14.47 18.36
CA GLN A 81 10.25 15.11 17.10
C GLN A 81 10.06 14.21 15.88
N ALA A 82 9.84 12.90 16.08
CA ALA A 82 9.65 11.96 14.97
C ALA A 82 8.35 12.25 14.23
N GLN A 83 8.38 12.25 12.90
CA GLN A 83 7.20 12.30 12.06
C GLN A 83 6.61 10.91 11.86
N VAL A 84 5.29 10.80 11.89
CA VAL A 84 4.54 9.54 11.72
C VAL A 84 4.14 9.38 10.25
N LEU A 85 4.74 8.41 9.57
CA LEU A 85 4.49 8.13 8.15
C LEU A 85 3.79 6.78 8.01
N VAL A 86 2.58 6.73 7.49
CA VAL A 86 1.75 5.53 7.49
C VAL A 86 1.21 5.15 6.11
N HIS A 87 0.94 3.87 5.94
CA HIS A 87 0.29 3.36 4.73
C HIS A 87 -1.24 3.53 4.84
N PRO A 88 -1.95 3.89 3.77
CA PRO A 88 -3.40 4.12 3.80
C PRO A 88 -4.25 2.86 4.04
N GLU A 89 -3.66 1.67 4.07
CA GLU A 89 -4.32 0.43 4.52
C GLU A 89 -4.39 0.32 6.05
N CYS A 90 -3.73 1.20 6.81
CA CYS A 90 -3.84 1.23 8.26
C CYS A 90 -5.27 1.56 8.71
N ASN A 91 -5.63 1.09 9.92
CA ASN A 91 -6.90 1.46 10.53
C ASN A 91 -6.96 2.97 10.83
N GLY A 92 -8.18 3.51 10.94
CA GLY A 92 -8.42 4.95 11.11
C GLY A 92 -7.68 5.56 12.30
N GLN A 93 -7.55 4.83 13.43
CA GLN A 93 -6.86 5.35 14.61
C GLN A 93 -5.36 5.64 14.36
N ILE A 94 -4.72 4.89 13.46
CA ILE A 94 -3.35 5.13 13.05
C ILE A 94 -3.29 6.27 12.03
N LEU A 95 -4.24 6.31 11.08
CA LEU A 95 -4.30 7.40 10.11
C LEU A 95 -4.47 8.76 10.79
N ASP A 96 -5.25 8.83 11.89
CA ASP A 96 -5.44 10.05 12.69
C ASP A 96 -4.16 10.54 13.40
N LEU A 97 -3.17 9.68 13.58
CA LEU A 97 -1.88 10.02 14.19
C LEU A 97 -0.81 10.44 13.16
N ALA A 98 -1.11 10.32 11.88
CA ALA A 98 -0.12 10.45 10.82
C ALA A 98 0.18 11.91 10.47
N ASP A 99 1.47 12.22 10.32
CA ASP A 99 1.94 13.45 9.68
C ASP A 99 1.93 13.30 8.16
N TYR A 100 2.05 12.06 7.65
CA TYR A 100 1.96 11.74 6.23
C TYR A 100 1.30 10.38 6.01
N ILE A 101 0.36 10.31 5.06
CA ILE A 101 -0.29 9.08 4.62
C ILE A 101 0.04 8.86 3.14
N GLY A 102 0.64 7.72 2.82
CA GLY A 102 1.00 7.43 1.44
C GLY A 102 1.45 5.99 1.19
N SER A 103 1.65 5.67 -0.08
CA SER A 103 2.19 4.37 -0.48
C SER A 103 3.58 4.13 0.10
N THR A 104 4.05 2.89 0.07
CA THR A 104 5.41 2.53 0.47
C THR A 104 6.47 3.41 -0.21
N SER A 105 6.35 3.64 -1.53
CA SER A 105 7.25 4.54 -2.25
C SER A 105 7.06 6.00 -1.82
N GLY A 106 5.83 6.40 -1.52
CA GLY A 106 5.53 7.73 -1.00
C GLY A 106 6.20 7.98 0.35
N ILE A 107 6.12 7.03 1.28
CA ILE A 107 6.79 7.08 2.59
C ILE A 107 8.31 7.23 2.43
N ILE A 108 8.92 6.42 1.55
CA ILE A 108 10.37 6.48 1.28
C ILE A 108 10.75 7.84 0.67
N ASN A 109 9.96 8.36 -0.26
CA ASN A 109 10.22 9.64 -0.89
C ASN A 109 10.05 10.79 0.10
N TYR A 110 8.97 10.78 0.88
CA TYR A 110 8.72 11.77 1.92
C TYR A 110 9.90 11.88 2.90
N ALA A 111 10.36 10.74 3.46
CA ALA A 111 11.52 10.72 4.33
C ALA A 111 12.79 11.25 3.65
N GLY A 112 12.94 11.01 2.34
CA GLY A 112 14.08 11.52 1.56
C GLY A 112 14.03 13.01 1.27
N GLU A 113 12.85 13.59 1.15
CA GLU A 113 12.62 15.01 0.82
C GLU A 113 12.66 15.90 2.08
N HIS A 114 12.25 15.37 3.25
CA HIS A 114 12.19 16.10 4.53
C HIS A 114 13.50 15.92 5.31
N THR A 115 14.56 16.53 4.80
CA THR A 115 15.92 16.42 5.38
C THR A 115 16.07 17.14 6.71
N GLU A 116 15.18 18.06 7.05
CA GLU A 116 15.08 18.75 8.33
C GLU A 116 14.64 17.82 9.47
N CYS A 117 13.99 16.68 9.14
CA CYS A 117 13.58 15.67 10.10
C CYS A 117 14.58 14.50 10.09
N SER A 118 15.03 14.09 11.26
CA SER A 118 15.98 12.99 11.46
C SER A 118 15.39 11.75 12.10
N GLU A 119 14.12 11.78 12.47
CA GLU A 119 13.43 10.67 13.14
C GLU A 119 12.04 10.45 12.54
N PHE A 120 11.70 9.19 12.26
CA PHE A 120 10.42 8.80 11.66
C PHE A 120 9.85 7.56 12.32
N ILE A 121 8.55 7.58 12.59
CA ILE A 121 7.77 6.41 13.01
C ILE A 121 7.04 5.89 11.78
N ILE A 122 7.26 4.62 11.45
CA ILE A 122 6.82 4.02 10.19
C ILE A 122 5.65 3.07 10.42
N GLY A 123 4.47 3.45 9.96
CA GLY A 123 3.23 2.67 10.02
C GLY A 123 3.01 1.82 8.76
N THR A 124 3.98 0.96 8.43
CA THR A 124 3.86 -0.08 7.41
C THR A 124 4.81 -1.24 7.71
N VAL A 125 4.86 -2.24 6.86
CA VAL A 125 5.72 -3.43 7.06
C VAL A 125 7.21 -3.06 7.08
N SER A 126 7.96 -3.73 7.97
CA SER A 126 9.38 -3.43 8.23
C SER A 126 10.30 -3.65 7.02
N GLY A 127 9.87 -4.39 6.01
CA GLY A 127 10.64 -4.60 4.78
C GLY A 127 11.08 -3.32 4.06
N VAL A 128 10.42 -2.18 4.32
CA VAL A 128 10.79 -0.88 3.76
C VAL A 128 12.09 -0.31 4.34
N VAL A 129 12.55 -0.81 5.50
CA VAL A 129 13.70 -0.26 6.25
C VAL A 129 14.97 -0.22 5.42
N TYR A 130 15.19 -1.21 4.56
CA TYR A 130 16.37 -1.24 3.68
C TYR A 130 16.41 0.01 2.78
N LYS A 131 15.31 0.30 2.10
CA LYS A 131 15.21 1.46 1.20
C LYS A 131 15.20 2.80 1.94
N LEU A 132 14.63 2.85 3.13
CA LEU A 132 14.68 4.02 3.99
C LEU A 132 16.14 4.32 4.40
N ASN A 133 16.87 3.32 4.88
CA ASN A 133 18.28 3.48 5.26
C ASN A 133 19.20 3.81 4.07
N GLU A 134 18.90 3.24 2.89
CA GLU A 134 19.64 3.58 1.66
C GLU A 134 19.45 5.07 1.31
N LYS A 135 18.23 5.58 1.43
CA LYS A 135 17.88 6.95 1.06
C LYS A 135 18.25 7.98 2.13
N ARG A 136 18.15 7.61 3.40
CA ARG A 136 18.41 8.46 4.58
C ARG A 136 19.25 7.70 5.63
N PRO A 137 20.54 7.47 5.35
CA PRO A 137 21.44 6.77 6.28
C PRO A 137 21.70 7.58 7.58
N ASP A 138 21.37 8.87 7.58
CA ASP A 138 21.48 9.82 8.67
C ASP A 138 20.26 9.84 9.61
N ALA A 139 19.13 9.26 9.18
CA ALA A 139 17.87 9.26 9.92
C ALA A 139 17.65 7.97 10.73
N ARG A 140 16.74 8.04 11.69
CA ARG A 140 16.32 6.91 12.51
C ARG A 140 14.86 6.56 12.20
N PHE A 141 14.59 5.26 12.07
CA PHE A 141 13.27 4.74 11.75
C PHE A 141 12.78 3.80 12.84
N TYR A 142 11.62 4.11 13.40
CA TYR A 142 10.97 3.35 14.47
C TYR A 142 9.74 2.66 13.91
N PHE A 143 9.50 1.44 14.34
CA PHE A 143 8.36 0.63 13.92
C PHE A 143 7.55 0.16 15.13
N PRO A 144 6.21 0.15 15.09
CA PRO A 144 5.40 -0.55 16.06
C PRO A 144 5.80 -2.03 16.15
N LYS A 145 5.80 -2.60 17.33
CA LYS A 145 6.16 -4.01 17.55
C LYS A 145 5.10 -4.96 17.01
N THR A 146 3.83 -4.53 17.03
CA THR A 146 2.70 -5.33 16.56
C THR A 146 2.70 -5.41 15.05
N ARG A 147 2.92 -6.63 14.54
CA ARG A 147 2.86 -7.02 13.12
C ARG A 147 3.74 -6.19 12.16
N PRO A 148 5.02 -5.96 12.48
CA PRO A 148 5.91 -5.16 11.62
C PRO A 148 6.31 -5.86 10.32
N SER A 149 6.12 -7.19 10.19
CA SER A 149 6.46 -7.98 9.01
C SER A 149 5.21 -8.55 8.32
N CYS A 150 5.36 -8.91 7.04
CA CYS A 150 4.33 -9.58 6.26
C CYS A 150 4.80 -10.98 5.86
N PRO A 151 4.38 -12.05 6.56
CA PRO A 151 4.79 -13.41 6.23
C PRO A 151 4.46 -13.85 4.80
N ASP A 152 3.38 -13.27 4.22
CA ASP A 152 3.00 -13.59 2.85
C ASP A 152 4.00 -13.03 1.83
N MET A 153 4.50 -11.81 2.06
CA MET A 153 5.56 -11.22 1.23
C MET A 153 6.93 -11.87 1.48
N GLU A 154 7.20 -12.34 2.70
CA GLU A 154 8.46 -12.96 3.10
C GLU A 154 8.60 -14.42 2.65
N GLN A 155 7.56 -15.01 2.05
CA GLN A 155 7.64 -16.36 1.47
C GLN A 155 8.59 -16.44 0.28
N ILE A 156 8.80 -15.36 -0.45
CA ILE A 156 9.69 -15.34 -1.61
C ILE A 156 11.11 -15.03 -1.12
N THR A 157 11.99 -16.03 -1.20
CA THR A 157 13.39 -15.92 -0.80
C THR A 157 14.31 -15.71 -2.01
N LEU A 158 15.52 -15.20 -1.77
CA LEU A 158 16.53 -15.03 -2.82
C LEU A 158 16.88 -16.37 -3.49
N ASP A 159 16.97 -17.45 -2.70
CA ASP A 159 17.28 -18.79 -3.23
C ASP A 159 16.18 -19.28 -4.17
N GLN A 160 14.91 -19.03 -3.87
CA GLN A 160 13.80 -19.35 -4.77
C GLN A 160 13.86 -18.54 -6.06
N VAL A 161 14.20 -17.26 -5.99
CA VAL A 161 14.37 -16.42 -7.18
C VAL A 161 15.52 -16.94 -8.05
N ILE A 162 16.66 -17.27 -7.45
CA ILE A 162 17.82 -17.86 -8.15
C ILE A 162 17.41 -19.20 -8.79
N HIS A 163 16.72 -20.05 -8.04
CA HIS A 163 16.26 -21.36 -8.53
C HIS A 163 15.37 -21.21 -9.79
N VAL A 164 14.35 -20.38 -9.73
CA VAL A 164 13.45 -20.13 -10.88
C VAL A 164 14.21 -19.59 -12.08
N LEU A 165 15.12 -18.64 -11.88
CA LEU A 165 15.90 -18.05 -12.99
C LEU A 165 16.89 -19.04 -13.62
N THR A 166 17.37 -20.03 -12.86
CA THR A 166 18.35 -20.99 -13.35
C THR A 166 17.72 -22.25 -13.93
N THR A 167 16.55 -22.65 -13.46
CA THR A 167 15.92 -23.94 -13.85
C THR A 167 14.65 -23.75 -14.69
N GLY A 168 13.99 -22.61 -14.60
CA GLY A 168 12.65 -22.39 -15.18
C GLY A 168 11.53 -23.14 -14.45
N GLU A 169 11.82 -23.78 -13.30
CA GLU A 169 10.81 -24.50 -12.52
C GLU A 169 9.90 -23.52 -11.76
N ASN A 170 8.74 -23.99 -11.31
CA ASN A 170 7.72 -23.23 -10.60
C ASN A 170 7.12 -22.07 -11.43
N GLU A 171 7.02 -22.24 -12.73
CA GLU A 171 6.28 -21.31 -13.58
C GLU A 171 4.82 -21.22 -13.13
N VAL A 172 4.33 -20.00 -12.95
CA VAL A 172 2.93 -19.76 -12.61
C VAL A 172 2.08 -19.96 -13.85
N ALA A 173 1.08 -20.86 -13.77
CA ALA A 173 0.15 -21.08 -14.87
C ALA A 173 -0.61 -19.79 -15.20
N MET A 174 -0.60 -19.43 -16.47
CA MET A 174 -1.40 -18.31 -16.96
C MET A 174 -2.90 -18.61 -16.83
N PRO A 175 -3.73 -17.62 -16.47
CA PRO A 175 -5.17 -17.82 -16.50
C PRO A 175 -5.67 -18.06 -17.94
N PRO A 176 -6.89 -18.62 -18.12
CA PRO A 176 -7.48 -18.75 -19.45
C PRO A 176 -7.42 -17.42 -20.21
N GLU A 177 -7.18 -17.50 -21.53
CA GLU A 177 -6.93 -16.31 -22.36
C GLU A 177 -7.99 -15.22 -22.25
N ALA A 178 -9.26 -15.59 -22.26
CA ALA A 178 -10.37 -14.65 -22.12
C ALA A 178 -10.34 -13.92 -20.76
N LEU A 179 -9.97 -14.62 -19.68
CA LEU A 179 -9.83 -14.03 -18.35
C LEU A 179 -8.62 -13.10 -18.29
N ALA A 180 -7.51 -13.52 -18.90
CA ALA A 180 -6.29 -12.71 -18.98
C ALA A 180 -6.55 -11.38 -19.70
N GLN A 181 -7.20 -11.42 -20.87
CA GLN A 181 -7.54 -10.22 -21.65
C GLN A 181 -8.44 -9.25 -20.88
N GLN A 182 -9.46 -9.76 -20.17
CA GLN A 182 -10.34 -8.92 -19.33
C GLN A 182 -9.56 -8.27 -18.17
N ALA A 183 -8.72 -9.04 -17.49
CA ALA A 183 -7.89 -8.53 -16.38
C ALA A 183 -6.87 -7.49 -16.88
N GLU A 184 -6.27 -7.71 -18.05
CA GLU A 184 -5.35 -6.78 -18.70
C GLU A 184 -6.03 -5.46 -19.06
N GLN A 185 -7.30 -5.49 -19.47
CA GLN A 185 -8.04 -4.25 -19.77
C GLN A 185 -8.15 -3.35 -18.53
N ALA A 186 -8.43 -3.91 -17.35
CA ALA A 186 -8.49 -3.13 -16.11
C ALA A 186 -7.13 -2.53 -15.72
N LEU A 187 -6.02 -3.25 -15.98
CA LEU A 187 -4.66 -2.76 -15.78
C LEU A 187 -4.30 -1.66 -16.80
N SER A 188 -4.67 -1.83 -18.06
CA SER A 188 -4.45 -0.84 -19.12
C SER A 188 -5.20 0.46 -18.83
N ASN A 189 -6.43 0.37 -18.32
CA ASN A 189 -7.21 1.53 -17.89
C ASN A 189 -6.52 2.26 -16.72
N MET A 190 -5.93 1.54 -15.76
CA MET A 190 -5.10 2.12 -14.70
C MET A 190 -3.96 2.95 -15.30
N LEU A 191 -3.19 2.38 -16.22
CA LEU A 191 -2.04 3.06 -16.84
C LEU A 191 -2.46 4.30 -17.65
N ALA A 192 -3.61 4.25 -18.30
CA ALA A 192 -4.16 5.37 -19.05
C ALA A 192 -4.60 6.53 -18.14
N LEU A 193 -5.26 6.22 -17.02
CA LEU A 193 -5.81 7.21 -16.09
C LEU A 193 -4.78 7.74 -15.07
N ALA A 194 -3.66 7.05 -14.89
CA ALA A 194 -2.57 7.49 -14.03
C ALA A 194 -1.64 8.54 -14.66
N LYS A 195 -1.76 8.81 -15.98
CA LYS A 195 -1.01 9.86 -16.70
C LYS A 195 -1.55 11.25 -16.36
#